data_08eb87434765b16748577cb66d9a7ec1
#
_entry.id   08eb87434765b16748577cb66d9a7ec1
#
_cell.length_a   1.000
_cell.length_b   1.000
_cell.length_c   1.000
_cell.angle_alpha   90.00
_cell.angle_beta   90.00
_cell.angle_gamma   90.00
#
_symmetry.space_group_name_H-M   'P 1'
#
loop_
_entity.id
_entity.type
_entity.pdbx_description
1 polymer ?
#
loop_
_entity_poly.entity_id
_entity_poly.type
_entity_poly.pdbx_seq_one_letter_code
_entity_poly.pdbx_strand_id
1 'polypeptide(L)'
;MIVPTITAFKQALSSPHTHFVMLKQIEPVLQNGQIIVNHTTLATECKVRLNGALYMMYMPFSYQTTQRIAELETKMHNIDSSIICHNKIYYNEVLVKRTTDKAFYCDIIMQQIPEGRSMVEAMGEYSSSRINSMIHDMSEELNRIGFAHNHLSPENIIISNQHRMYPIRYWYATFKRSALDQYLPLYQYAMDNDGTEYIAKSRTNGFESVHRSQTELYYDGLTHFYHHKCIGFKDKAGNEVIPPQYRYATHFLEGRAIVAKRVRMGVINKSGEEVIPIVFEKLNFDISRHIFIGIKEGRIYSYDYNGKLLHRERCNPNPVGGGISNPE
;
A
#
# COMPACT_ATOMS: atom_id res chain seq x y z
N MET A 1 6.80 -18.55 -4.31
CA MET A 1 5.44 -18.02 -3.99
C MET A 1 4.76 -17.68 -5.30
N ILE A 2 3.52 -18.11 -5.48
CA ILE A 2 2.76 -17.89 -6.72
C ILE A 2 1.92 -16.65 -6.49
N VAL A 3 2.26 -15.54 -7.14
CA VAL A 3 1.46 -14.31 -7.10
C VAL A 3 0.41 -14.39 -8.21
N PRO A 4 -0.89 -14.28 -7.90
CA PRO A 4 -1.93 -14.23 -8.91
C PRO A 4 -1.77 -12.98 -9.80
N THR A 5 -2.09 -13.11 -11.08
CA THR A 5 -2.07 -11.96 -11.97
C THR A 5 -3.31 -11.07 -11.76
N ILE A 6 -3.20 -9.79 -12.08
CA ILE A 6 -4.35 -8.86 -12.11
C ILE A 6 -5.49 -9.44 -12.95
N THR A 7 -5.17 -10.02 -14.11
CA THR A 7 -6.15 -10.64 -15.01
C THR A 7 -6.91 -11.77 -14.34
N ALA A 8 -6.20 -12.69 -13.65
CA ALA A 8 -6.83 -13.81 -12.96
C ALA A 8 -7.75 -13.32 -11.80
N PHE A 9 -7.35 -12.29 -11.09
CA PHE A 9 -8.20 -11.71 -10.04
C PHE A 9 -9.41 -10.97 -10.61
N LYS A 10 -9.25 -10.19 -11.69
CA LYS A 10 -10.39 -9.58 -12.42
C LYS A 10 -11.38 -10.62 -12.92
N GLN A 11 -10.89 -11.74 -13.44
CA GLN A 11 -11.73 -12.85 -13.88
C GLN A 11 -12.54 -13.44 -12.71
N ALA A 12 -11.89 -13.66 -11.56
CA ALA A 12 -12.58 -14.14 -10.36
C ALA A 12 -13.66 -13.15 -9.90
N LEU A 13 -13.36 -11.85 -9.87
CA LEU A 13 -14.31 -10.79 -9.52
C LEU A 13 -15.47 -10.65 -10.52
N SER A 14 -15.27 -11.00 -11.79
CA SER A 14 -16.34 -10.98 -12.82
C SER A 14 -17.31 -12.15 -12.68
N SER A 15 -16.95 -13.19 -11.97
CA SER A 15 -17.77 -14.39 -11.75
C SER A 15 -17.63 -14.92 -10.31
N PRO A 16 -18.07 -14.15 -9.30
CA PRO A 16 -17.83 -14.49 -7.90
C PRO A 16 -18.40 -15.84 -7.49
N HIS A 17 -19.57 -16.20 -7.98
CA HIS A 17 -20.24 -17.47 -7.67
C HIS A 17 -19.41 -18.72 -7.98
N THR A 18 -18.51 -18.64 -8.95
CA THR A 18 -17.68 -19.77 -9.40
C THR A 18 -16.28 -19.77 -8.83
N HIS A 19 -15.80 -18.63 -8.35
CA HIS A 19 -14.41 -18.46 -7.92
C HIS A 19 -14.28 -18.30 -6.39
N PHE A 20 -15.29 -17.76 -5.72
CA PHE A 20 -15.27 -17.55 -4.26
C PHE A 20 -16.01 -18.65 -3.52
N VAL A 21 -15.52 -19.02 -2.34
CA VAL A 21 -16.10 -20.06 -1.49
C VAL A 21 -17.26 -19.50 -0.65
N MET A 22 -17.01 -18.44 0.12
CA MET A 22 -17.97 -17.77 1.01
C MET A 22 -18.46 -16.43 0.45
N LEU A 23 -17.59 -15.68 -0.22
CA LEU A 23 -17.88 -14.34 -0.71
C LEU A 23 -18.56 -14.35 -2.10
N LYS A 24 -19.44 -15.28 -2.35
CA LYS A 24 -20.12 -15.47 -3.66
C LYS A 24 -21.01 -14.31 -4.08
N GLN A 25 -21.46 -13.49 -3.12
CA GLN A 25 -22.39 -12.36 -3.36
C GLN A 25 -21.69 -11.01 -3.36
N ILE A 26 -20.37 -10.98 -3.51
CA ILE A 26 -19.66 -9.71 -3.66
C ILE A 26 -19.98 -9.06 -5.00
N GLU A 27 -20.07 -7.75 -4.99
CA GLU A 27 -20.29 -6.92 -6.17
C GLU A 27 -19.09 -5.97 -6.32
N PRO A 28 -18.24 -6.13 -7.35
CA PRO A 28 -17.16 -5.18 -7.61
C PRO A 28 -17.70 -3.78 -7.88
N VAL A 29 -17.06 -2.77 -7.29
CA VAL A 29 -17.38 -1.37 -7.59
C VAL A 29 -16.77 -1.01 -8.93
N LEU A 30 -17.63 -0.63 -9.87
CA LEU A 30 -17.21 -0.27 -11.23
C LEU A 30 -16.81 1.22 -11.29
N GLN A 31 -15.72 1.51 -11.98
CA GLN A 31 -15.35 2.86 -12.40
C GLN A 31 -15.39 2.92 -13.93
N ASN A 32 -16.21 3.81 -14.49
CA ASN A 32 -16.47 3.88 -15.94
C ASN A 32 -16.84 2.51 -16.55
N GLY A 33 -17.66 1.73 -15.85
CA GLY A 33 -18.11 0.41 -16.30
C GLY A 33 -17.05 -0.71 -16.19
N GLN A 34 -15.90 -0.45 -15.60
CA GLN A 34 -14.81 -1.43 -15.48
C GLN A 34 -14.47 -1.74 -14.01
N ILE A 35 -14.11 -3.00 -13.76
CA ILE A 35 -13.54 -3.44 -12.48
C ILE A 35 -12.10 -2.90 -12.38
N ILE A 36 -11.86 -2.03 -11.42
CA ILE A 36 -10.52 -1.49 -11.15
C ILE A 36 -9.84 -2.37 -10.11
N VAL A 37 -8.72 -2.94 -10.50
CA VAL A 37 -7.86 -3.74 -9.65
C VAL A 37 -6.48 -3.10 -9.61
N ASN A 38 -6.03 -2.77 -8.41
CA ASN A 38 -4.70 -2.20 -8.18
C ASN A 38 -3.74 -3.27 -7.65
N HIS A 39 -2.47 -3.10 -7.96
CA HIS A 39 -1.38 -3.95 -7.49
C HIS A 39 -0.51 -3.12 -6.54
N THR A 40 -0.46 -3.53 -5.29
CA THR A 40 0.42 -2.94 -4.29
C THR A 40 1.65 -3.83 -4.08
N THR A 41 2.56 -3.45 -3.20
CA THR A 41 3.72 -4.29 -2.84
C THR A 41 3.36 -5.59 -2.13
N LEU A 42 2.19 -5.66 -1.46
CA LEU A 42 1.83 -6.78 -0.59
C LEU A 42 0.54 -7.49 -0.98
N ALA A 43 -0.30 -6.88 -1.80
CA ALA A 43 -1.58 -7.45 -2.20
C ALA A 43 -2.06 -6.90 -3.55
N THR A 44 -2.96 -7.64 -4.18
CA THR A 44 -3.86 -7.10 -5.21
C THR A 44 -5.14 -6.65 -4.52
N GLU A 45 -5.69 -5.50 -4.91
CA GLU A 45 -6.85 -4.91 -4.23
C GLU A 45 -7.94 -4.43 -5.18
N CYS A 46 -9.17 -4.42 -4.69
CA CYS A 46 -10.36 -3.94 -5.38
C CYS A 46 -11.39 -3.42 -4.38
N LYS A 47 -12.15 -2.38 -4.75
CA LYS A 47 -13.35 -1.98 -3.97
C LYS A 47 -14.51 -2.91 -4.34
N VAL A 48 -15.20 -3.42 -3.34
CA VAL A 48 -16.37 -4.30 -3.53
C VAL A 48 -17.49 -3.93 -2.55
N ARG A 49 -18.72 -4.31 -2.89
CA ARG A 49 -19.85 -4.30 -1.96
C ARG A 49 -20.20 -5.72 -1.55
N LEU A 50 -20.60 -5.87 -0.31
CA LEU A 50 -21.17 -7.09 0.23
C LEU A 50 -22.33 -6.72 1.17
N ASN A 51 -23.53 -7.17 0.87
CA ASN A 51 -24.75 -6.84 1.62
C ASN A 51 -24.96 -5.31 1.78
N GLY A 52 -24.66 -4.55 0.73
CA GLY A 52 -24.76 -3.09 0.70
C GLY A 52 -23.59 -2.32 1.34
N ALA A 53 -22.78 -2.94 2.19
CA ALA A 53 -21.62 -2.31 2.80
C ALA A 53 -20.42 -2.27 1.83
N LEU A 54 -19.61 -1.22 1.93
CA LEU A 54 -18.43 -1.00 1.10
C LEU A 54 -17.18 -1.58 1.78
N TYR A 55 -16.36 -2.27 0.99
CA TYR A 55 -15.12 -2.89 1.44
C TYR A 55 -13.95 -2.60 0.49
N MET A 56 -12.76 -2.45 1.05
CA MET A 56 -11.53 -2.77 0.35
C MET A 56 -11.28 -4.27 0.49
N MET A 57 -11.27 -4.97 -0.62
CA MET A 57 -10.89 -6.37 -0.70
C MET A 57 -9.42 -6.47 -1.11
N TYR A 58 -8.66 -7.25 -0.35
CA TYR A 58 -7.26 -7.52 -0.64
C TYR A 58 -7.02 -9.00 -0.83
N MET A 59 -6.24 -9.34 -1.84
CA MET A 59 -5.68 -10.68 -2.06
C MET A 59 -4.17 -10.61 -1.78
N PRO A 60 -3.72 -11.00 -0.59
CA PRO A 60 -2.31 -10.92 -0.19
C PRO A 60 -1.39 -11.81 -1.04
N PHE A 61 -0.16 -11.36 -1.25
CA PHE A 61 0.83 -12.13 -2.00
C PHE A 61 1.52 -13.20 -1.15
N SER A 62 1.36 -13.17 0.16
CA SER A 62 1.96 -14.13 1.07
C SER A 62 1.07 -14.45 2.25
N TYR A 63 1.16 -15.68 2.74
CA TYR A 63 0.52 -16.11 3.96
C TYR A 63 0.99 -15.30 5.19
N GLN A 64 2.26 -14.89 5.22
CA GLN A 64 2.77 -14.04 6.30
C GLN A 64 2.03 -12.70 6.38
N THR A 65 1.65 -12.13 5.23
CA THR A 65 0.85 -10.90 5.19
C THR A 65 -0.53 -11.15 5.81
N THR A 66 -1.18 -12.25 5.46
CA THR A 66 -2.47 -12.65 6.05
C THR A 66 -2.36 -12.85 7.56
N GLN A 67 -1.36 -13.59 8.04
CA GLN A 67 -1.13 -13.82 9.48
C GLN A 67 -0.91 -12.53 10.24
N ARG A 68 -0.07 -11.63 9.71
CA ARG A 68 0.20 -10.34 10.35
C ARG A 68 -1.09 -9.51 10.55
N ILE A 69 -1.97 -9.48 9.55
CA ILE A 69 -3.25 -8.77 9.69
C ILE A 69 -4.17 -9.49 10.68
N ALA A 70 -4.17 -10.82 10.74
CA ALA A 70 -4.94 -11.58 11.72
C ALA A 70 -4.48 -11.30 13.17
N GLU A 71 -3.17 -11.25 13.39
CA GLU A 71 -2.58 -10.89 14.70
C GLU A 71 -2.91 -9.43 15.08
N LEU A 72 -2.85 -8.51 14.13
CA LEU A 72 -3.22 -7.13 14.35
C LEU A 72 -4.71 -7.03 14.73
N GLU A 73 -5.60 -7.71 13.98
CA GLU A 73 -7.03 -7.69 14.22
C GLU A 73 -7.40 -8.25 15.60
N THR A 74 -6.69 -9.28 16.05
CA THR A 74 -6.85 -9.81 17.42
C THR A 74 -6.57 -8.72 18.48
N LYS A 75 -5.57 -7.87 18.25
CA LYS A 75 -5.25 -6.74 19.14
C LYS A 75 -6.27 -5.59 19.01
N MET A 76 -6.84 -5.41 17.82
CA MET A 76 -7.83 -4.36 17.55
C MET A 76 -9.23 -4.69 18.06
N HIS A 77 -9.53 -5.95 18.35
CA HIS A 77 -10.88 -6.45 18.65
C HIS A 77 -11.58 -5.68 19.80
N ASN A 78 -10.83 -5.25 20.81
CA ASN A 78 -11.36 -4.55 21.98
C ASN A 78 -11.13 -3.03 21.93
N ILE A 79 -10.73 -2.48 20.77
CA ILE A 79 -10.48 -1.05 20.64
C ILE A 79 -11.75 -0.35 20.20
N ASP A 80 -12.25 0.53 21.07
CA ASP A 80 -13.33 1.43 20.74
C ASP A 80 -12.79 2.66 19.99
N SER A 81 -12.95 2.65 18.68
CA SER A 81 -12.56 3.77 17.81
C SER A 81 -13.44 3.84 16.58
N SER A 82 -13.98 5.02 16.34
CA SER A 82 -14.87 5.27 15.21
C SER A 82 -14.17 5.43 13.85
N ILE A 83 -12.82 5.47 13.84
CA ILE A 83 -12.03 5.63 12.62
C ILE A 83 -11.22 4.40 12.24
N ILE A 84 -11.23 3.35 13.06
CA ILE A 84 -10.58 2.09 12.73
C ILE A 84 -11.49 1.25 11.84
N CYS A 85 -10.96 0.87 10.70
CA CYS A 85 -11.61 -0.02 9.74
C CYS A 85 -11.17 -1.46 10.00
N HIS A 86 -12.02 -2.27 10.63
CA HIS A 86 -11.71 -3.66 10.95
C HIS A 86 -11.57 -4.55 9.71
N ASN A 87 -10.70 -5.55 9.82
CA ASN A 87 -10.45 -6.54 8.79
C ASN A 87 -11.14 -7.86 9.13
N LYS A 88 -11.71 -8.50 8.12
CA LYS A 88 -12.18 -9.88 8.20
C LYS A 88 -11.38 -10.74 7.24
N ILE A 89 -10.82 -11.83 7.73
CA ILE A 89 -9.93 -12.70 6.98
C ILE A 89 -10.68 -13.95 6.55
N TYR A 90 -10.56 -14.30 5.29
CA TYR A 90 -11.12 -15.50 4.68
C TYR A 90 -9.97 -16.32 4.10
N TYR A 91 -9.67 -17.44 4.72
CA TYR A 91 -8.59 -18.33 4.28
C TYR A 91 -9.05 -19.20 3.11
N ASN A 92 -8.18 -19.40 2.12
CA ASN A 92 -8.45 -20.21 0.93
C ASN A 92 -9.78 -19.83 0.24
N GLU A 93 -10.05 -18.56 0.13
CA GLU A 93 -11.36 -18.02 -0.26
C GLU A 93 -11.57 -17.91 -1.77
N VAL A 94 -10.52 -17.56 -2.53
CA VAL A 94 -10.66 -17.34 -3.97
C VAL A 94 -9.83 -18.33 -4.77
N LEU A 95 -10.48 -19.02 -5.72
CA LEU A 95 -9.84 -19.90 -6.68
C LEU A 95 -9.34 -19.10 -7.87
N VAL A 96 -8.04 -19.04 -8.06
CA VAL A 96 -7.39 -18.39 -9.20
C VAL A 96 -6.68 -19.41 -10.07
N LYS A 97 -6.88 -19.31 -11.40
CA LYS A 97 -6.18 -20.14 -12.37
C LYS A 97 -4.93 -19.41 -12.87
N ARG A 98 -3.87 -20.16 -13.05
CA ARG A 98 -2.66 -19.70 -13.73
C ARG A 98 -2.73 -20.04 -15.22
N THR A 99 -1.91 -19.39 -16.04
CA THR A 99 -1.69 -19.70 -17.46
C THR A 99 -1.23 -21.15 -17.73
N THR A 100 -0.78 -21.86 -16.69
CA THR A 100 -0.44 -23.29 -16.72
C THR A 100 -1.47 -24.05 -15.86
N ASP A 101 -2.56 -24.47 -16.38
CA ASP A 101 -3.64 -25.36 -15.88
C ASP A 101 -3.78 -25.68 -14.37
N LYS A 102 -2.91 -25.16 -13.51
CA LYS A 102 -2.98 -25.33 -12.05
C LYS A 102 -3.76 -24.18 -11.42
N ALA A 103 -4.91 -24.52 -10.86
CA ALA A 103 -5.67 -23.65 -9.98
C ALA A 103 -5.15 -23.76 -8.55
N PHE A 104 -5.23 -22.66 -7.79
CA PHE A 104 -4.87 -22.62 -6.38
C PHE A 104 -5.78 -21.61 -5.66
N TYR A 105 -5.95 -21.85 -4.37
CA TYR A 105 -6.73 -20.97 -3.50
C TYR A 105 -5.84 -19.88 -2.91
N CYS A 106 -6.38 -18.66 -2.82
CA CYS A 106 -5.77 -17.53 -2.14
C CYS A 106 -6.65 -17.06 -0.99
N ASP A 107 -6.00 -16.49 0.01
CA ASP A 107 -6.69 -15.80 1.10
C ASP A 107 -7.24 -14.46 0.62
N ILE A 108 -8.33 -14.02 1.25
CA ILE A 108 -8.92 -12.70 1.06
C ILE A 108 -9.01 -11.99 2.41
N ILE A 109 -8.65 -10.73 2.44
CA ILE A 109 -8.88 -9.82 3.56
C ILE A 109 -9.92 -8.80 3.11
N MET A 110 -10.98 -8.64 3.89
CA MET A 110 -12.06 -7.68 3.68
C MET A 110 -11.96 -6.61 4.76
N GLN A 111 -11.61 -5.38 4.39
CA GLN A 111 -11.60 -4.23 5.29
C GLN A 111 -12.83 -3.38 5.02
N GLN A 112 -13.76 -3.33 5.97
CA GLN A 112 -14.95 -2.49 5.83
C GLN A 112 -14.54 -1.02 5.89
N ILE A 113 -14.93 -0.25 4.89
CA ILE A 113 -14.60 1.17 4.78
C ILE A 113 -15.87 2.01 4.71
N PRO A 114 -15.85 3.28 5.16
CA PRO A 114 -17.00 4.18 4.99
C PRO A 114 -17.21 4.54 3.53
N GLU A 115 -18.42 4.98 3.21
CA GLU A 115 -18.70 5.66 1.94
C GLU A 115 -17.89 6.95 1.88
N GLY A 116 -17.13 7.10 0.80
CA GLY A 116 -16.22 8.22 0.63
C GLY A 116 -15.21 7.99 -0.49
N ARG A 117 -14.22 8.85 -0.53
CA ARG A 117 -13.15 8.81 -1.54
C ARG A 117 -11.78 8.80 -0.86
N SER A 118 -10.76 8.32 -1.56
CA SER A 118 -9.39 8.48 -1.07
C SER A 118 -9.04 9.96 -0.92
N MET A 119 -8.11 10.28 -0.03
CA MET A 119 -7.62 11.65 0.12
C MET A 119 -7.11 12.21 -1.22
N VAL A 120 -6.51 11.34 -2.05
CA VAL A 120 -6.07 11.71 -3.41
C VAL A 120 -7.23 12.15 -4.30
N GLU A 121 -8.33 11.38 -4.32
CA GLU A 121 -9.51 11.68 -5.14
C GLU A 121 -10.28 12.91 -4.63
N ALA A 122 -10.19 13.20 -3.34
CA ALA A 122 -10.91 14.28 -2.68
C ALA A 122 -10.11 15.60 -2.64
N MET A 123 -8.82 15.60 -2.95
CA MET A 123 -8.03 16.83 -3.04
C MET A 123 -8.59 17.76 -4.12
N GLY A 124 -8.57 19.05 -3.84
CA GLY A 124 -9.23 20.06 -4.68
C GLY A 124 -10.66 20.40 -4.28
N GLU A 125 -11.28 19.60 -3.41
CA GLU A 125 -12.59 19.90 -2.81
C GLU A 125 -12.49 20.57 -1.44
N TYR A 126 -11.32 20.44 -0.81
CA TYR A 126 -11.03 20.95 0.52
C TYR A 126 -9.87 21.93 0.46
N SER A 127 -9.93 22.97 1.31
CA SER A 127 -8.76 23.82 1.57
C SER A 127 -7.71 23.03 2.38
N SER A 128 -6.43 23.40 2.26
CA SER A 128 -5.36 22.84 3.07
C SER A 128 -5.64 22.95 4.58
N SER A 129 -6.21 24.07 5.02
CA SER A 129 -6.61 24.26 6.42
C SER A 129 -7.64 23.23 6.87
N ARG A 130 -8.63 22.89 6.03
CA ARG A 130 -9.64 21.88 6.36
C ARG A 130 -9.04 20.48 6.40
N ILE A 131 -8.18 20.15 5.44
CA ILE A 131 -7.44 18.89 5.42
C ILE A 131 -6.57 18.76 6.67
N ASN A 132 -5.83 19.81 7.04
CA ASN A 132 -4.98 19.81 8.22
C ASN A 132 -5.78 19.57 9.52
N SER A 133 -6.99 20.17 9.63
CA SER A 133 -7.88 19.88 10.75
C SER A 133 -8.27 18.40 10.80
N MET A 134 -8.66 17.81 9.66
CA MET A 134 -9.04 16.40 9.60
C MET A 134 -7.86 15.45 9.92
N ILE A 135 -6.65 15.80 9.48
CA ILE A 135 -5.43 15.03 9.83
C ILE A 135 -5.18 15.12 11.33
N HIS A 136 -5.35 16.31 11.93
CA HIS A 136 -5.19 16.50 13.37
C HIS A 136 -6.18 15.63 14.15
N ASP A 137 -7.48 15.70 13.83
CA ASP A 137 -8.52 14.91 14.50
C ASP A 137 -8.23 13.40 14.41
N MET A 138 -7.83 12.92 13.22
CA MET A 138 -7.43 11.52 13.02
C MET A 138 -6.19 11.18 13.87
N SER A 139 -5.19 12.08 13.91
CA SER A 139 -3.95 11.83 14.64
C SER A 139 -4.17 11.76 16.14
N GLU A 140 -5.03 12.60 16.70
CA GLU A 140 -5.42 12.54 18.11
C GLU A 140 -6.07 11.21 18.46
N GLU A 141 -7.01 10.76 17.62
CA GLU A 141 -7.70 9.50 17.85
C GLU A 141 -6.76 8.28 17.74
N LEU A 142 -5.90 8.23 16.72
CA LEU A 142 -4.91 7.16 16.58
C LEU A 142 -3.90 7.13 17.75
N ASN A 143 -3.49 8.31 18.22
CA ASN A 143 -2.61 8.42 19.39
C ASN A 143 -3.31 7.99 20.68
N ARG A 144 -4.60 8.35 20.86
CA ARG A 144 -5.42 7.95 22.02
C ARG A 144 -5.48 6.43 22.17
N ILE A 145 -5.64 5.71 21.06
CA ILE A 145 -5.73 4.24 21.05
C ILE A 145 -4.36 3.55 20.92
N GLY A 146 -3.26 4.32 20.81
CA GLY A 146 -1.91 3.79 20.65
C GLY A 146 -1.65 3.09 19.31
N PHE A 147 -2.43 3.40 18.28
CA PHE A 147 -2.30 2.79 16.96
C PHE A 147 -1.34 3.57 16.08
N ALA A 148 -0.26 2.95 15.68
CA ALA A 148 0.69 3.48 14.71
C ALA A 148 0.51 2.78 13.36
N HIS A 149 0.09 3.52 12.35
CA HIS A 149 -0.10 3.00 11.00
C HIS A 149 1.23 2.65 10.30
N ASN A 150 2.29 3.42 10.59
CA ASN A 150 3.66 3.29 10.09
C ASN A 150 3.83 3.38 8.56
N HIS A 151 2.77 3.69 7.82
CA HIS A 151 2.80 3.91 6.38
C HIS A 151 1.61 4.77 5.95
N LEU A 152 1.44 5.92 6.63
CA LEU A 152 0.41 6.88 6.23
C LEU A 152 0.83 7.58 4.95
N SER A 153 -0.06 7.52 3.97
CA SER A 153 0.06 8.23 2.69
C SER A 153 -1.35 8.60 2.21
N PRO A 154 -1.50 9.58 1.32
CA PRO A 154 -2.82 10.00 0.84
C PRO A 154 -3.68 8.89 0.25
N GLU A 155 -3.06 7.87 -0.37
CA GLU A 155 -3.77 6.71 -0.91
C GLU A 155 -4.29 5.76 0.18
N ASN A 156 -3.73 5.84 1.38
CA ASN A 156 -4.08 5.00 2.53
C ASN A 156 -5.12 5.67 3.44
N ILE A 157 -5.69 6.80 3.01
CA ILE A 157 -6.72 7.55 3.74
C ILE A 157 -7.99 7.63 2.91
N ILE A 158 -9.12 7.25 3.52
CA ILE A 158 -10.46 7.52 2.99
C ILE A 158 -11.02 8.75 3.72
N ILE A 159 -11.49 9.72 2.96
CA ILE A 159 -12.30 10.82 3.47
C ILE A 159 -13.75 10.42 3.26
N SER A 160 -14.49 10.23 4.36
CA SER A 160 -15.90 9.85 4.32
C SER A 160 -16.79 11.01 3.89
N ASN A 161 -18.04 10.70 3.54
CA ASN A 161 -19.07 11.70 3.25
C ASN A 161 -19.38 12.60 4.46
N GLN A 162 -19.00 12.19 5.68
CA GLN A 162 -19.08 13.01 6.90
C GLN A 162 -17.81 13.84 7.15
N HIS A 163 -16.91 13.94 6.17
CA HIS A 163 -15.66 14.70 6.25
C HIS A 163 -14.71 14.23 7.38
N ARG A 164 -14.66 12.93 7.64
CA ARG A 164 -13.73 12.31 8.59
C ARG A 164 -12.72 11.43 7.84
N MET A 165 -11.50 11.40 8.34
CA MET A 165 -10.43 10.58 7.78
C MET A 165 -10.38 9.20 8.42
N TYR A 166 -10.23 8.17 7.59
CA TYR A 166 -10.12 6.76 7.98
C TYR A 166 -8.86 6.17 7.34
N PRO A 167 -7.86 5.76 8.14
CA PRO A 167 -6.72 5.04 7.59
C PRO A 167 -7.14 3.65 7.16
N ILE A 168 -6.52 3.16 6.09
CA ILE A 168 -6.73 1.81 5.54
C ILE A 168 -5.38 1.16 5.19
N ARG A 169 -5.37 -0.13 4.82
CA ARG A 169 -4.15 -0.88 4.45
C ARG A 169 -3.15 -1.00 5.59
N TYR A 170 -3.54 -1.66 6.68
CA TYR A 170 -2.76 -1.79 7.92
C TYR A 170 -1.56 -2.74 7.84
N TRP A 171 -0.92 -2.85 6.66
CA TRP A 171 0.18 -3.78 6.41
C TRP A 171 1.35 -3.66 7.38
N TYR A 172 1.59 -2.46 7.88
CA TYR A 172 2.72 -2.12 8.74
C TYR A 172 2.30 -1.62 10.11
N ALA A 173 1.00 -1.59 10.39
CA ALA A 173 0.48 -1.04 11.62
C ALA A 173 0.91 -1.82 12.86
N THR A 174 1.05 -1.12 13.97
CA THR A 174 1.45 -1.66 15.28
C THR A 174 0.75 -0.92 16.40
N PHE A 175 0.71 -1.52 17.59
CA PHE A 175 0.32 -0.84 18.83
C PHE A 175 1.58 -0.44 19.60
N LYS A 176 2.27 0.54 19.10
CA LYS A 176 3.39 1.21 19.77
C LYS A 176 3.16 2.71 19.66
N ARG A 177 3.70 3.47 20.61
CA ARG A 177 3.64 4.93 20.55
C ARG A 177 4.25 5.37 19.20
N SER A 178 3.44 6.01 18.38
CA SER A 178 3.87 6.51 17.08
C SER A 178 4.92 7.60 17.28
N ALA A 179 5.93 7.64 16.41
CA ALA A 179 6.68 8.87 16.20
C ALA A 179 5.73 9.92 15.60
N LEU A 180 5.82 11.16 16.05
CA LEU A 180 5.02 12.30 15.54
C LEU A 180 5.13 12.45 14.01
N ASP A 181 6.19 11.92 13.42
CA ASP A 181 6.55 12.06 12.02
C ASP A 181 5.67 11.23 11.05
N GLN A 182 4.88 10.26 11.53
CA GLN A 182 4.05 9.45 10.63
C GLN A 182 3.00 10.25 9.86
N TYR A 183 2.57 11.39 10.38
CA TYR A 183 1.55 12.25 9.77
C TYR A 183 2.14 13.30 8.81
N LEU A 184 3.45 13.51 8.87
CA LEU A 184 4.14 14.51 8.06
C LEU A 184 3.87 14.37 6.55
N PRO A 185 3.84 13.16 5.97
CA PRO A 185 3.51 12.99 4.55
C PRO A 185 2.11 13.50 4.19
N LEU A 186 1.14 13.39 5.09
CA LEU A 186 -0.23 13.85 4.84
C LEU A 186 -0.31 15.39 4.89
N TYR A 187 0.35 16.01 5.88
CA TYR A 187 0.41 17.47 5.99
C TYR A 187 1.12 18.07 4.78
N GLN A 188 2.24 17.48 4.39
CA GLN A 188 3.00 17.93 3.21
C GLN A 188 2.15 17.83 1.95
N TYR A 189 1.46 16.71 1.75
CA TYR A 189 0.57 16.51 0.62
C TYR A 189 -0.58 17.54 0.60
N ALA A 190 -1.17 17.86 1.75
CA ALA A 190 -2.22 18.86 1.85
C ALA A 190 -1.73 20.25 1.46
N MET A 191 -0.52 20.63 1.89
CA MET A 191 0.09 21.91 1.53
C MET A 191 0.44 22.01 0.02
N ASP A 192 0.90 20.89 -0.54
CA ASP A 192 1.31 20.83 -1.95
C ASP A 192 0.13 20.85 -2.93
N ASN A 193 -1.06 20.48 -2.47
CA ASN A 193 -2.26 20.30 -3.27
C ASN A 193 -3.43 21.13 -2.73
N ASP A 194 -3.17 22.36 -2.28
CA ASP A 194 -4.22 23.23 -1.73
C ASP A 194 -5.30 23.55 -2.79
N GLY A 195 -6.50 23.04 -2.55
CA GLY A 195 -7.64 23.22 -3.44
C GLY A 195 -8.10 24.67 -3.60
N THR A 196 -7.74 25.58 -2.68
CA THR A 196 -8.12 26.99 -2.76
C THR A 196 -7.41 27.70 -3.92
N GLU A 197 -6.18 27.36 -4.20
CA GLU A 197 -5.44 27.90 -5.36
C GLU A 197 -6.04 27.44 -6.69
N TYR A 198 -6.54 26.19 -6.73
CA TYR A 198 -7.21 25.62 -7.89
C TYR A 198 -8.56 26.27 -8.18
N ILE A 199 -9.36 26.53 -7.13
CA ILE A 199 -10.67 27.21 -7.24
C ILE A 199 -10.47 28.67 -7.71
N ALA A 200 -9.44 29.35 -7.24
CA ALA A 200 -9.11 30.69 -7.69
C ALA A 200 -8.72 30.73 -9.18
N LYS A 201 -7.89 29.80 -9.63
CA LYS A 201 -7.48 29.68 -11.05
C LYS A 201 -8.64 29.30 -11.97
N SER A 202 -9.58 28.45 -11.52
CA SER A 202 -10.74 28.05 -12.33
C SER A 202 -11.78 29.15 -12.48
N ARG A 203 -11.84 30.11 -11.56
CA ARG A 203 -12.75 31.29 -11.65
C ARG A 203 -12.23 32.40 -12.58
N THR A 204 -10.93 32.43 -12.84
CA THR A 204 -10.29 33.43 -13.70
C THR A 204 -10.16 33.01 -15.16
N ASN A 205 -10.22 31.73 -15.47
CA ASN A 205 -10.16 31.21 -16.83
C ASN A 205 -11.52 30.60 -17.22
N GLY A 206 -12.28 31.33 -18.06
CA GLY A 206 -13.55 30.84 -18.60
C GLY A 206 -13.42 29.46 -19.25
N PHE A 207 -14.36 28.61 -18.92
CA PHE A 207 -14.68 27.30 -19.47
C PHE A 207 -13.69 26.73 -20.53
N GLU A 208 -12.51 26.34 -20.13
CA GLU A 208 -11.78 25.30 -20.82
C GLU A 208 -11.93 24.02 -19.99
N SER A 209 -12.46 22.99 -20.63
CA SER A 209 -12.55 21.64 -20.05
C SER A 209 -11.13 21.13 -19.78
N VAL A 210 -10.61 21.45 -18.58
CA VAL A 210 -9.34 20.90 -18.12
C VAL A 210 -9.60 19.42 -17.90
N HIS A 211 -9.13 18.60 -18.83
CA HIS A 211 -8.86 17.19 -18.54
C HIS A 211 -8.13 17.17 -17.22
N ARG A 212 -8.75 16.58 -16.17
CA ARG A 212 -8.08 16.33 -14.90
C ARG A 212 -6.82 15.54 -15.21
N SER A 213 -5.68 16.21 -15.29
CA SER A 213 -4.39 15.54 -15.21
C SER A 213 -4.40 14.83 -13.87
N GLN A 214 -4.11 13.53 -13.87
CA GLN A 214 -3.90 12.76 -12.64
C GLN A 214 -2.94 13.59 -11.79
N THR A 215 -3.40 14.01 -10.60
CA THR A 215 -2.58 14.80 -9.68
C THR A 215 -1.35 13.97 -9.34
N GLU A 216 -0.18 14.40 -9.78
CA GLU A 216 1.06 13.67 -9.54
C GLU A 216 1.36 13.71 -8.05
N LEU A 217 1.54 12.54 -7.46
CA LEU A 217 1.87 12.37 -6.05
C LEU A 217 3.37 12.48 -5.84
N TYR A 218 3.79 13.37 -4.96
CA TYR A 218 5.19 13.56 -4.61
C TYR A 218 5.48 12.99 -3.23
N TYR A 219 6.49 12.13 -3.16
CA TYR A 219 6.98 11.50 -1.94
C TYR A 219 8.42 11.91 -1.74
N ASP A 220 8.74 12.49 -0.60
CA ASP A 220 10.03 13.12 -0.32
C ASP A 220 10.43 14.19 -1.39
N GLY A 221 9.41 14.81 -2.02
CA GLY A 221 9.60 15.83 -3.06
C GLY A 221 9.82 15.27 -4.47
N LEU A 222 9.74 13.95 -4.65
CA LEU A 222 9.93 13.28 -5.94
C LEU A 222 8.68 12.45 -6.32
N THR A 223 8.40 12.39 -7.63
CA THR A 223 7.38 11.53 -8.20
C THR A 223 7.94 10.67 -9.32
N HIS A 224 7.27 9.54 -9.59
CA HIS A 224 7.60 8.70 -10.73
C HIS A 224 7.26 9.39 -12.06
N PHE A 225 8.10 9.19 -13.07
CA PHE A 225 7.69 9.38 -14.47
C PHE A 225 8.17 8.20 -15.32
N TYR A 226 7.51 8.01 -16.45
CA TYR A 226 7.73 6.84 -17.31
C TYR A 226 8.25 7.27 -18.66
N HIS A 227 9.33 6.61 -19.13
CA HIS A 227 9.84 6.77 -20.47
C HIS A 227 10.34 5.40 -20.99
N HIS A 228 9.87 4.98 -22.18
CA HIS A 228 10.22 3.69 -22.79
C HIS A 228 10.12 2.48 -21.85
N LYS A 229 9.03 2.39 -21.06
CA LYS A 229 8.79 1.32 -20.07
C LYS A 229 9.77 1.29 -18.90
N CYS A 230 10.53 2.35 -18.71
CA CYS A 230 11.38 2.55 -17.54
C CYS A 230 10.83 3.66 -16.67
N ILE A 231 11.11 3.56 -15.37
CA ILE A 231 10.72 4.50 -14.34
C ILE A 231 11.93 5.38 -14.01
N GLY A 232 11.73 6.69 -13.99
CA GLY A 232 12.60 7.69 -13.44
C GLY A 232 11.88 8.50 -12.37
N PHE A 233 12.56 9.50 -11.81
CA PHE A 233 11.99 10.39 -10.81
C PHE A 233 12.21 11.84 -11.20
N LYS A 234 11.17 12.66 -11.04
CA LYS A 234 11.19 14.11 -11.26
C LYS A 234 10.76 14.86 -10.01
N ASP A 235 11.21 16.10 -9.87
CA ASP A 235 10.79 17.02 -8.82
C ASP A 235 9.46 17.72 -9.15
N LYS A 236 8.98 18.56 -8.22
CA LYS A 236 7.73 19.33 -8.37
C LYS A 236 7.81 20.38 -9.50
N ALA A 237 8.99 20.84 -9.86
CA ALA A 237 9.20 21.76 -10.99
C ALA A 237 9.19 21.03 -12.34
N GLY A 238 9.10 19.68 -12.33
CA GLY A 238 9.14 18.84 -13.52
C GLY A 238 10.55 18.48 -13.97
N ASN A 239 11.59 18.87 -13.22
CA ASN A 239 12.96 18.54 -13.57
C ASN A 239 13.23 17.06 -13.31
N GLU A 240 13.87 16.40 -14.27
CA GLU A 240 14.35 15.04 -14.11
C GLU A 240 15.49 15.01 -13.09
N VAL A 241 15.26 14.30 -11.95
CA VAL A 241 16.24 14.12 -10.88
C VAL A 241 16.97 12.79 -11.06
N ILE A 242 16.23 11.75 -11.41
CA ILE A 242 16.78 10.42 -11.66
C ILE A 242 16.26 9.92 -13.02
N PRO A 243 17.16 9.67 -14.00
CA PRO A 243 16.79 9.23 -15.34
C PRO A 243 15.96 7.94 -15.34
N PRO A 244 15.03 7.76 -16.30
CA PRO A 244 14.23 6.55 -16.40
C PRO A 244 15.08 5.36 -16.79
N GLN A 245 15.40 4.51 -15.83
CA GLN A 245 16.28 3.36 -15.98
C GLN A 245 15.81 2.12 -15.22
N TYR A 246 14.77 2.25 -14.37
CA TYR A 246 14.29 1.16 -13.54
C TYR A 246 13.05 0.51 -14.15
N ARG A 247 12.95 -0.81 -14.02
CA ARG A 247 11.75 -1.56 -14.41
C ARG A 247 10.67 -1.59 -13.33
N TYR A 248 11.10 -1.35 -12.10
CA TYR A 248 10.27 -1.21 -10.91
C TYR A 248 10.91 -0.18 -9.98
N ALA A 249 10.09 0.60 -9.33
CA ALA A 249 10.49 1.52 -8.26
C ALA A 249 9.35 1.70 -7.27
N THR A 250 9.66 1.74 -5.98
CA THR A 250 8.74 2.25 -4.96
C THR A 250 8.80 3.77 -4.95
N HIS A 251 7.80 4.42 -4.35
CA HIS A 251 7.95 5.81 -3.95
C HIS A 251 9.10 5.97 -2.95
N PHE A 252 9.64 7.17 -2.86
CA PHE A 252 10.61 7.50 -1.82
C PHE A 252 9.93 7.51 -0.45
N LEU A 253 10.59 6.91 0.53
CA LEU A 253 10.20 6.92 1.94
C LEU A 253 11.45 7.27 2.74
N GLU A 254 11.43 8.39 3.48
CA GLU A 254 12.56 8.87 4.28
C GLU A 254 13.89 8.93 3.48
N GLY A 255 13.81 9.32 2.21
CA GLY A 255 14.98 9.45 1.32
C GLY A 255 15.47 8.15 0.69
N ARG A 256 14.70 7.05 0.76
CA ARG A 256 15.05 5.75 0.15
C ARG A 256 13.94 5.25 -0.74
N ALA A 257 14.32 4.61 -1.85
CA ALA A 257 13.39 3.88 -2.72
C ALA A 257 13.99 2.52 -3.11
N ILE A 258 13.15 1.48 -3.09
CA ILE A 258 13.51 0.18 -3.64
C ILE A 258 13.32 0.26 -5.16
N VAL A 259 14.33 -0.13 -5.91
CA VAL A 259 14.30 -0.12 -7.37
C VAL A 259 14.73 -1.47 -7.94
N ALA A 260 14.31 -1.74 -9.18
CA ALA A 260 14.80 -2.90 -9.91
C ALA A 260 15.28 -2.53 -11.31
N LYS A 261 16.47 -3.04 -11.67
CA LYS A 261 16.97 -3.11 -13.05
C LYS A 261 16.85 -4.56 -13.53
N ARG A 262 16.12 -4.76 -14.65
CA ARG A 262 15.78 -6.12 -15.13
C ARG A 262 15.06 -6.91 -14.02
N VAL A 263 15.73 -7.92 -13.46
CA VAL A 263 15.20 -8.83 -12.43
C VAL A 263 15.93 -8.71 -11.09
N ARG A 264 16.78 -7.70 -10.93
CA ARG A 264 17.57 -7.49 -9.70
C ARG A 264 17.12 -6.22 -9.01
N MET A 265 16.99 -6.28 -7.68
CA MET A 265 16.53 -5.23 -6.81
C MET A 265 17.65 -4.66 -5.96
N GLY A 266 17.50 -3.39 -5.59
CA GLY A 266 18.40 -2.66 -4.69
C GLY A 266 17.68 -1.46 -4.08
N VAL A 267 18.42 -0.62 -3.38
CA VAL A 267 17.91 0.61 -2.75
C VAL A 267 18.72 1.80 -3.23
N ILE A 268 18.03 2.89 -3.57
CA ILE A 268 18.67 4.15 -3.94
C ILE A 268 18.29 5.27 -2.97
N ASN A 269 19.13 6.31 -2.94
CA ASN A 269 18.83 7.58 -2.33
C ASN A 269 18.19 8.57 -3.34
N LYS A 270 17.84 9.77 -2.90
CA LYS A 270 17.16 10.79 -3.72
C LYS A 270 18.01 11.34 -4.87
N SER A 271 19.32 11.18 -4.83
CA SER A 271 20.23 11.50 -5.96
C SER A 271 20.38 10.35 -6.95
N GLY A 272 19.78 9.17 -6.68
CA GLY A 272 19.87 8.00 -7.55
C GLY A 272 21.07 7.10 -7.27
N GLU A 273 21.86 7.40 -6.22
CA GLU A 273 22.99 6.58 -5.80
C GLU A 273 22.52 5.30 -5.10
N GLU A 274 23.18 4.18 -5.40
CA GLU A 274 22.87 2.89 -4.79
C GLU A 274 23.32 2.86 -3.32
N VAL A 275 22.34 2.84 -2.40
CA VAL A 275 22.55 2.64 -0.96
C VAL A 275 22.73 1.16 -0.66
N ILE A 276 21.94 0.32 -1.32
CA ILE A 276 22.10 -1.15 -1.34
C ILE A 276 22.18 -1.55 -2.81
N PRO A 277 23.24 -2.30 -3.19
CA PRO A 277 23.49 -2.67 -4.59
C PRO A 277 22.30 -3.37 -5.25
N ILE A 278 22.06 -3.10 -6.55
CA ILE A 278 20.96 -3.71 -7.33
C ILE A 278 21.36 -5.13 -7.78
N VAL A 279 21.47 -6.05 -6.84
CA VAL A 279 21.95 -7.44 -7.07
C VAL A 279 20.99 -8.48 -6.50
N PHE A 280 19.97 -8.11 -5.75
CA PHE A 280 19.08 -9.02 -5.04
C PHE A 280 17.97 -9.57 -5.94
N GLU A 281 17.61 -10.82 -5.75
CA GLU A 281 16.47 -11.48 -6.42
C GLU A 281 15.15 -11.02 -5.83
N LYS A 282 15.17 -10.73 -4.52
CA LYS A 282 14.07 -10.12 -3.75
C LYS A 282 14.68 -9.16 -2.76
N LEU A 283 14.01 -8.03 -2.54
CA LEU A 283 14.39 -7.07 -1.52
C LEU A 283 13.13 -6.40 -0.99
N ASN A 284 13.01 -6.35 0.33
CA ASN A 284 11.90 -5.73 1.03
C ASN A 284 12.43 -4.85 2.16
N PHE A 285 11.63 -3.87 2.56
CA PHE A 285 11.89 -3.07 3.76
C PHE A 285 11.01 -3.58 4.91
N ASP A 286 11.65 -3.99 6.00
CA ASP A 286 10.98 -4.31 7.28
C ASP A 286 10.88 -3.01 8.09
N ILE A 287 9.74 -2.35 8.01
CA ILE A 287 9.49 -1.08 8.70
C ILE A 287 9.54 -1.27 10.22
N SER A 288 9.13 -2.43 10.74
CA SER A 288 9.10 -2.67 12.19
C SER A 288 10.50 -2.70 12.82
N ARG A 289 11.49 -3.14 12.05
CA ARG A 289 12.90 -3.20 12.46
C ARG A 289 13.74 -2.08 11.85
N HIS A 290 13.16 -1.34 10.90
CA HIS A 290 13.83 -0.29 10.13
C HIS A 290 15.05 -0.83 9.36
N ILE A 291 14.89 -2.02 8.74
CA ILE A 291 15.95 -2.71 7.99
C ILE A 291 15.47 -3.16 6.62
N PHE A 292 16.39 -3.25 5.68
CA PHE A 292 16.16 -3.90 4.40
C PHE A 292 16.57 -5.37 4.47
N ILE A 293 15.73 -6.25 3.93
CA ILE A 293 15.97 -7.69 3.85
C ILE A 293 16.02 -8.12 2.39
N GLY A 294 17.15 -8.58 1.93
CA GLY A 294 17.39 -9.01 0.55
C GLY A 294 17.72 -10.51 0.46
N ILE A 295 17.32 -11.15 -0.64
CA ILE A 295 17.65 -12.53 -0.97
C ILE A 295 18.52 -12.51 -2.22
N LYS A 296 19.69 -13.15 -2.13
CA LYS A 296 20.63 -13.33 -3.23
C LYS A 296 21.29 -14.70 -3.11
N GLU A 297 21.28 -15.52 -4.17
CA GLU A 297 21.97 -16.82 -4.25
C GLU A 297 21.65 -17.74 -3.05
N GLY A 298 20.37 -17.85 -2.69
CA GLY A 298 19.91 -18.67 -1.56
C GLY A 298 20.40 -18.21 -0.19
N ARG A 299 20.75 -16.94 -0.05
CA ARG A 299 21.15 -16.31 1.23
C ARG A 299 20.29 -15.10 1.52
N ILE A 300 20.01 -14.88 2.80
CA ILE A 300 19.31 -13.72 3.33
C ILE A 300 20.36 -12.71 3.81
N TYR A 301 20.17 -11.46 3.45
CA TYR A 301 21.00 -10.34 3.85
C TYR A 301 20.10 -9.32 4.53
N SER A 302 20.51 -8.80 5.69
CA SER A 302 19.85 -7.71 6.38
C SER A 302 20.75 -6.49 6.42
N TYR A 303 20.23 -5.35 6.03
CA TYR A 303 20.93 -4.06 6.03
C TYR A 303 20.20 -3.07 6.91
N ASP A 304 20.95 -2.19 7.58
CA ASP A 304 20.34 -1.02 8.18
C ASP A 304 19.86 -0.01 7.12
N TYR A 305 19.22 1.04 7.56
CA TYR A 305 18.66 2.07 6.68
C TYR A 305 19.70 2.84 5.88
N ASN A 306 20.95 2.84 6.33
CA ASN A 306 22.09 3.49 5.66
C ASN A 306 22.83 2.55 4.69
N GLY A 307 22.35 1.31 4.53
CA GLY A 307 22.96 0.32 3.63
C GLY A 307 24.12 -0.45 4.24
N LYS A 308 24.34 -0.34 5.56
CA LYS A 308 25.35 -1.16 6.25
C LYS A 308 24.82 -2.56 6.47
N LEU A 309 25.57 -3.57 6.04
CA LEU A 309 25.24 -4.98 6.28
C LEU A 309 25.22 -5.28 7.78
N LEU A 310 24.08 -5.77 8.28
CA LEU A 310 23.88 -6.17 9.67
C LEU A 310 24.04 -7.68 9.85
N HIS A 311 23.47 -8.47 8.94
CA HIS A 311 23.43 -9.91 9.05
C HIS A 311 23.41 -10.60 7.69
N ARG A 312 23.94 -11.84 7.63
CA ARG A 312 23.91 -12.71 6.44
C ARG A 312 23.77 -14.16 6.88
N GLU A 313 22.77 -14.86 6.35
CA GLU A 313 22.55 -16.29 6.63
C GLU A 313 22.14 -17.05 5.36
N ARG A 314 22.22 -18.39 5.39
CA ARG A 314 21.70 -19.24 4.31
C ARG A 314 20.18 -19.36 4.45
N CYS A 315 19.44 -19.30 3.34
CA CYS A 315 18.03 -19.69 3.32
C CYS A 315 17.94 -21.18 3.69
N ASN A 316 17.34 -21.49 4.84
CA ASN A 316 17.06 -22.87 5.19
C ASN A 316 15.79 -23.32 4.44
N PRO A 317 15.85 -24.30 3.52
CA PRO A 317 14.68 -24.70 2.73
C PRO A 317 13.63 -25.49 3.52
N ASN A 318 13.92 -25.90 4.77
CA ASN A 318 12.99 -26.61 5.65
C ASN A 318 12.87 -25.90 7.00
N PRO A 319 11.69 -25.41 7.40
CA PRO A 319 11.39 -25.30 8.82
C PRO A 319 11.20 -26.75 9.33
N VAL A 320 12.22 -27.28 10.00
CA VAL A 320 12.15 -28.56 10.71
C VAL A 320 10.98 -28.45 11.70
N GLY A 321 10.00 -29.33 11.55
CA GLY A 321 8.97 -29.57 12.55
C GLY A 321 9.67 -29.91 13.86
N GLY A 322 9.49 -29.04 14.87
CA GLY A 322 9.89 -29.32 16.23
C GLY A 322 9.05 -30.49 16.75
N GLY A 323 9.65 -31.68 16.73
CA GLY A 323 9.14 -32.82 17.44
C GLY A 323 9.13 -32.50 18.93
N ILE A 324 7.93 -32.52 19.53
CA ILE A 324 7.76 -32.52 20.97
C ILE A 324 8.25 -33.89 21.46
N SER A 325 9.44 -33.94 22.04
CA SER A 325 9.87 -35.07 22.86
C SER A 325 9.19 -34.92 24.22
N ASN A 326 8.27 -35.80 24.55
CA ASN A 326 7.76 -35.98 25.89
C ASN A 326 8.91 -36.51 26.77
N PRO A 327 9.16 -35.98 27.97
CA PRO A 327 9.97 -36.64 28.99
C PRO A 327 9.12 -37.70 29.70
N GLU A 328 9.68 -38.90 29.85
CA GLU A 328 9.26 -39.91 30.80
C GLU A 328 9.35 -39.43 32.25
#